data_5c6bd8a04ef9074bb8a83107a50c06a3
#
_entry.id   5c6bd8a04ef9074bb8a83107a50c06a3
#
_cell.length_a   1.000
_cell.length_b   1.000
_cell.length_c   1.000
_cell.angle_alpha   90.00
_cell.angle_beta   90.00
_cell.angle_gamma   90.00
#
_symmetry.space_group_name_H-M   'P 1'
#
loop_
_entity.id
_entity.type
_entity.pdbx_description
1 polymer ?
#
loop_
_entity_poly.entity_id
_entity_poly.type
_entity_poly.pdbx_seq_one_letter_code
_entity_poly.pdbx_strand_id
1 'polypeptide(L)'
;MIQIDDVVVSLDVFREKFLCDLGACKGECCIEGDAGAPVELDEVAKLEEVLPVIWEDLAPEAKAIIDKQGVVYTDEEGDVVTSIVNGKDCVFTCYDEKGSCFCAIEKAYRAGKVDFCKPVSCALYPIRVGDYGPYKAVNYHRWSVCKAAVLLGKKENLPVYKFLKEPLIRKFGEAWYAELEIAAEELKNRGLI
;
A
#
# COMPACT_ATOMS: atom_id res chain seq x y z
N MET A 1 -2.40 4.17 -21.89
CA MET A 1 -3.31 3.65 -20.85
C MET A 1 -4.02 2.44 -21.42
N ILE A 2 -4.33 1.47 -20.59
CA ILE A 2 -5.09 0.26 -20.93
C ILE A 2 -6.35 0.27 -20.08
N GLN A 3 -7.47 -0.08 -20.64
CA GLN A 3 -8.72 -0.24 -19.90
C GLN A 3 -9.04 -1.72 -19.77
N ILE A 4 -9.34 -2.14 -18.54
CA ILE A 4 -9.84 -3.47 -18.17
C ILE A 4 -11.10 -3.25 -17.35
N ASP A 5 -12.26 -3.62 -17.86
CA ASP A 5 -13.59 -3.30 -17.31
C ASP A 5 -13.74 -1.79 -17.05
N ASP A 6 -14.05 -1.39 -15.82
CA ASP A 6 -14.14 0.00 -15.35
C ASP A 6 -12.80 0.57 -14.83
N VAL A 7 -11.69 -0.13 -15.04
CA VAL A 7 -10.37 0.27 -14.52
C VAL A 7 -9.44 0.71 -15.65
N VAL A 8 -8.94 1.94 -15.56
CA VAL A 8 -7.96 2.50 -16.50
C VAL A 8 -6.56 2.42 -15.89
N VAL A 9 -5.67 1.63 -16.50
CA VAL A 9 -4.32 1.34 -16.03
C VAL A 9 -3.29 2.16 -16.79
N SER A 10 -2.43 2.88 -16.07
CA SER A 10 -1.30 3.61 -16.65
C SER A 10 -0.25 2.64 -17.22
N LEU A 11 0.39 2.99 -18.34
CA LEU A 11 1.49 2.20 -18.90
C LEU A 11 2.68 2.08 -17.95
N ASP A 12 2.85 3.00 -17.01
CA ASP A 12 3.91 2.94 -16.01
C ASP A 12 3.77 1.71 -15.09
N VAL A 13 2.54 1.24 -14.84
CA VAL A 13 2.28 0.00 -14.07
C VAL A 13 2.93 -1.22 -14.73
N PHE A 14 3.03 -1.21 -16.05
CA PHE A 14 3.68 -2.30 -16.82
C PHE A 14 5.18 -2.09 -17.00
N ARG A 15 5.64 -0.84 -17.14
CA ARG A 15 7.02 -0.46 -17.48
C ARG A 15 7.93 -0.40 -16.28
N GLU A 16 7.45 0.21 -15.19
CA GLU A 16 8.28 0.49 -14.02
C GLU A 16 8.64 -0.80 -13.30
N LYS A 17 9.89 -0.87 -12.86
CA LYS A 17 10.43 -1.99 -12.10
C LYS A 17 10.50 -1.61 -10.63
N PHE A 18 10.05 -2.52 -9.79
CA PHE A 18 9.98 -2.27 -8.36
C PHE A 18 10.10 -3.57 -7.57
N LEU A 19 10.92 -3.54 -6.53
CA LEU A 19 10.99 -4.58 -5.50
C LEU A 19 11.32 -3.89 -4.19
N CYS A 20 10.42 -3.95 -3.21
CA CYS A 20 10.59 -3.28 -1.94
C CYS A 20 11.88 -3.74 -1.24
N ASP A 21 12.72 -2.77 -0.86
CA ASP A 21 13.97 -3.00 -0.12
C ASP A 21 13.86 -2.36 1.26
N LEU A 22 13.20 -3.06 2.17
CA LEU A 22 12.99 -2.59 3.54
C LEU A 22 14.32 -2.42 4.30
N GLY A 23 15.32 -3.23 3.97
CA GLY A 23 16.66 -3.11 4.56
C GLY A 23 17.34 -1.78 4.25
N ALA A 24 17.07 -1.21 3.07
CA ALA A 24 17.62 0.07 2.65
C ALA A 24 16.73 1.25 3.05
N CYS A 25 15.41 1.19 2.83
CA CYS A 25 14.49 2.31 3.10
C CYS A 25 13.97 2.35 4.54
N LYS A 26 14.14 1.28 5.32
CA LYS A 26 13.72 1.19 6.73
C LYS A 26 12.25 1.55 7.00
N GLY A 27 11.37 1.39 6.02
CA GLY A 27 9.95 1.66 6.16
C GLY A 27 9.54 3.13 6.07
N GLU A 28 10.33 3.99 5.44
CA GLU A 28 10.06 5.44 5.31
C GLU A 28 8.65 5.78 4.80
N CYS A 29 8.04 4.94 3.98
CA CYS A 29 6.66 5.17 3.50
C CYS A 29 5.59 5.20 4.60
N CYS A 30 5.89 4.72 5.81
CA CYS A 30 4.99 4.76 6.95
C CYS A 30 5.27 5.95 7.90
N ILE A 31 6.36 6.71 7.69
CA ILE A 31 6.81 7.78 8.58
C ILE A 31 7.04 9.14 7.88
N GLU A 32 6.98 9.18 6.56
CA GLU A 32 7.21 10.40 5.77
C GLU A 32 5.91 10.91 5.10
N GLY A 33 4.75 10.44 5.55
CA GLY A 33 3.46 10.90 5.04
C GLY A 33 3.07 12.26 5.62
N ASP A 34 2.35 13.06 4.84
CA ASP A 34 1.67 14.30 5.25
C ASP A 34 0.20 14.03 5.64
N ALA A 35 -0.33 12.88 5.26
CA ALA A 35 -1.63 12.34 5.65
C ALA A 35 -1.53 10.83 5.90
N GLY A 36 -2.58 10.25 6.50
CA GLY A 36 -2.69 8.80 6.66
C GLY A 36 -2.87 8.07 5.32
N ALA A 37 -2.68 6.76 5.33
CA ALA A 37 -2.98 5.94 4.15
C ALA A 37 -4.50 5.84 3.94
N PRO A 38 -5.02 5.96 2.71
CA PRO A 38 -6.44 5.76 2.42
C PRO A 38 -6.94 4.39 2.90
N VAL A 39 -8.12 4.36 3.50
CA VAL A 39 -8.75 3.17 4.06
C VAL A 39 -10.12 3.00 3.43
N GLU A 40 -10.43 1.81 2.93
CA GLU A 40 -11.77 1.48 2.46
C GLU A 40 -12.71 1.31 3.66
N LEU A 41 -13.99 1.69 3.51
CA LEU A 41 -14.94 1.70 4.62
C LEU A 41 -15.11 0.32 5.28
N ASP A 42 -15.03 -0.75 4.50
CA ASP A 42 -15.08 -2.13 5.01
C ASP A 42 -13.79 -2.57 5.73
N GLU A 43 -12.69 -1.85 5.54
CA GLU A 43 -11.43 -2.11 6.23
C GLU A 43 -11.38 -1.45 7.62
N VAL A 44 -12.21 -0.43 7.89
CA VAL A 44 -12.22 0.26 9.21
C VAL A 44 -12.52 -0.73 10.34
N ALA A 45 -13.57 -1.54 10.18
CA ALA A 45 -13.93 -2.57 11.17
C ALA A 45 -12.80 -3.59 11.39
N LYS A 46 -12.08 -3.96 10.31
CA LYS A 46 -10.94 -4.87 10.40
C LYS A 46 -9.75 -4.26 11.15
N LEU A 47 -9.52 -2.94 10.98
CA LEU A 47 -8.51 -2.20 11.73
C LEU A 47 -8.82 -2.16 13.23
N GLU A 48 -10.10 -1.96 13.60
CA GLU A 48 -10.55 -2.00 14.98
C GLU A 48 -10.45 -3.42 15.58
N GLU A 49 -10.78 -4.45 14.81
CA GLU A 49 -10.70 -5.85 15.23
C GLU A 49 -9.29 -6.31 15.56
N VAL A 50 -8.29 -5.89 14.76
CA VAL A 50 -6.88 -6.26 14.97
C VAL A 50 -6.20 -5.45 16.07
N LEU A 51 -6.77 -4.29 16.44
CA LEU A 51 -6.16 -3.34 17.37
C LEU A 51 -5.77 -3.98 18.73
N PRO A 52 -6.62 -4.77 19.41
CA PRO A 52 -6.24 -5.41 20.67
C PRO A 52 -5.02 -6.34 20.55
N VAL A 53 -4.84 -6.99 19.39
CA VAL A 53 -3.73 -7.94 19.16
C VAL A 53 -2.40 -7.23 19.00
N ILE A 54 -2.41 -6.02 18.41
CA ILE A 54 -1.22 -5.24 18.11
C ILE A 54 -0.93 -4.14 19.13
N TRP A 55 -1.83 -3.94 20.11
CA TRP A 55 -1.78 -2.79 21.02
C TRP A 55 -0.43 -2.63 21.70
N GLU A 56 0.17 -3.70 22.18
CA GLU A 56 1.47 -3.64 22.89
C GLU A 56 2.65 -3.29 21.96
N ASP A 57 2.51 -3.52 20.66
CA ASP A 57 3.52 -3.15 19.67
C ASP A 57 3.50 -1.65 19.29
N LEU A 58 2.42 -0.93 19.66
CA LEU A 58 2.22 0.48 19.29
C LEU A 58 2.95 1.44 20.27
N ALA A 59 3.47 2.54 19.73
CA ALA A 59 4.06 3.61 20.52
C ALA A 59 3.01 4.29 21.43
N PRO A 60 3.40 4.82 22.62
CA PRO A 60 2.48 5.51 23.53
C PRO A 60 1.74 6.67 22.87
N GLU A 61 2.41 7.42 22.00
CA GLU A 61 1.84 8.54 21.23
C GLU A 61 0.75 8.07 20.27
N ALA A 62 0.98 6.93 19.61
CA ALA A 62 -0.01 6.31 18.71
C ALA A 62 -1.25 5.85 19.49
N LYS A 63 -1.06 5.20 20.65
CA LYS A 63 -2.15 4.80 21.55
C LYS A 63 -3.00 6.03 21.96
N ALA A 64 -2.36 7.13 22.35
CA ALA A 64 -3.04 8.37 22.74
C ALA A 64 -3.86 8.98 21.58
N ILE A 65 -3.37 8.91 20.34
CA ILE A 65 -4.11 9.36 19.17
C ILE A 65 -5.31 8.45 18.90
N ILE A 66 -5.12 7.13 18.96
CA ILE A 66 -6.20 6.15 18.74
C ILE A 66 -7.29 6.31 19.80
N ASP A 67 -6.94 6.49 21.07
CA ASP A 67 -7.89 6.72 22.16
C ASP A 67 -8.70 8.02 21.96
N LYS A 68 -8.11 9.05 21.35
CA LYS A 68 -8.72 10.35 21.14
C LYS A 68 -9.63 10.42 19.91
N GLN A 69 -9.19 9.87 18.78
CA GLN A 69 -9.85 10.06 17.48
C GLN A 69 -10.14 8.78 16.71
N GLY A 70 -9.68 7.61 17.22
CA GLY A 70 -9.85 6.33 16.54
C GLY A 70 -8.68 5.97 15.61
N VAL A 71 -8.83 4.85 14.94
CA VAL A 71 -7.82 4.27 14.04
C VAL A 71 -7.76 4.96 12.68
N VAL A 72 -8.80 5.73 12.32
CA VAL A 72 -8.93 6.50 11.07
C VAL A 72 -9.47 7.89 11.36
N TYR A 73 -9.28 8.81 10.44
CA TYR A 73 -9.92 10.13 10.41
C TYR A 73 -10.25 10.53 8.97
N THR A 74 -11.05 11.58 8.79
CA THR A 74 -11.29 12.16 7.47
C THR A 74 -10.31 13.31 7.27
N ASP A 75 -9.52 13.26 6.19
CA ASP A 75 -8.56 14.31 5.86
C ASP A 75 -9.21 15.55 5.23
N GLU A 76 -8.38 16.52 4.81
CA GLU A 76 -8.86 17.76 4.21
C GLU A 76 -9.50 17.58 2.83
N GLU A 77 -9.18 16.49 2.13
CA GLU A 77 -9.74 16.12 0.83
C GLU A 77 -11.06 15.35 0.97
N GLY A 78 -11.41 14.95 2.20
CA GLY A 78 -12.63 14.19 2.51
C GLY A 78 -12.43 12.68 2.48
N ASP A 79 -11.20 12.20 2.33
CA ASP A 79 -10.87 10.78 2.31
C ASP A 79 -10.74 10.21 3.73
N VAL A 80 -11.20 8.98 3.91
CA VAL A 80 -10.96 8.22 5.15
C VAL A 80 -9.55 7.65 5.11
N VAL A 81 -8.72 8.08 6.06
CA VAL A 81 -7.30 7.72 6.12
C VAL A 81 -6.91 7.20 7.50
N THR A 82 -5.82 6.43 7.60
CA THR A 82 -5.30 5.98 8.90
C THR A 82 -4.91 7.17 9.76
N SER A 83 -5.17 7.11 11.07
CA SER A 83 -4.69 8.13 12.00
C SER A 83 -3.16 8.22 12.00
N ILE A 84 -2.65 9.43 12.22
CA ILE A 84 -1.21 9.74 12.20
C ILE A 84 -0.77 10.45 13.48
N VAL A 85 0.48 10.24 13.87
CA VAL A 85 1.13 10.88 15.01
C VAL A 85 1.92 12.09 14.52
N ASN A 86 1.73 13.24 15.15
CA ASN A 86 2.46 14.48 14.86
C ASN A 86 2.44 14.90 13.37
N GLY A 87 1.39 14.57 12.65
CA GLY A 87 1.23 14.91 11.23
C GLY A 87 2.16 14.13 10.29
N LYS A 88 2.70 12.99 10.71
CA LYS A 88 3.65 12.19 9.94
C LYS A 88 3.42 10.68 10.05
N ASP A 89 3.74 10.12 11.22
CA ASP A 89 3.85 8.68 11.40
C ASP A 89 2.49 8.02 11.47
N CYS A 90 2.26 6.97 10.70
CA CYS A 90 1.05 6.15 10.84
C CYS A 90 0.96 5.57 12.27
N VAL A 91 -0.24 5.59 12.90
CA VAL A 91 -0.44 5.03 14.26
C VAL A 91 -0.13 3.54 14.35
N PHE A 92 -0.10 2.82 13.24
CA PHE A 92 0.24 1.39 13.20
C PHE A 92 1.73 1.11 13.02
N THR A 93 2.61 2.11 13.16
CA THR A 93 4.05 1.90 13.07
C THR A 93 4.59 1.24 14.33
N CYS A 94 5.53 0.31 14.14
CA CYS A 94 6.39 -0.24 15.18
C CYS A 94 7.82 -0.35 14.65
N TYR A 95 8.80 -0.50 15.53
CA TYR A 95 10.22 -0.49 15.17
C TYR A 95 10.92 -1.75 15.68
N ASP A 96 11.91 -2.22 14.93
CA ASP A 96 12.84 -3.24 15.42
C ASP A 96 14.01 -2.61 16.20
N GLU A 97 14.87 -3.46 16.74
CA GLU A 97 16.07 -3.05 17.49
C GLU A 97 17.08 -2.24 16.64
N LYS A 98 16.97 -2.32 15.30
CA LYS A 98 17.83 -1.60 14.35
C LYS A 98 17.21 -0.28 13.88
N GLY A 99 16.03 0.07 14.41
CA GLY A 99 15.29 1.28 14.06
C GLY A 99 14.61 1.22 12.68
N SER A 100 14.38 0.02 12.13
CA SER A 100 13.55 -0.14 10.92
C SER A 100 12.08 -0.09 11.30
N CYS A 101 11.31 0.70 10.57
CA CYS A 101 9.87 0.83 10.75
C CYS A 101 9.13 -0.31 10.06
N PHE A 102 8.12 -0.84 10.73
CA PHE A 102 7.21 -1.86 10.23
C PHE A 102 5.76 -1.48 10.53
N CYS A 103 4.83 -2.05 9.77
CA CYS A 103 3.43 -2.03 10.14
C CYS A 103 3.16 -3.12 11.18
N ALA A 104 2.65 -2.75 12.35
CA ALA A 104 2.31 -3.70 13.43
C ALA A 104 1.24 -4.70 12.98
N ILE A 105 0.30 -4.27 12.13
CA ILE A 105 -0.73 -5.15 11.55
C ILE A 105 -0.08 -6.20 10.65
N GLU A 106 0.79 -5.78 9.72
CA GLU A 106 1.50 -6.72 8.83
C GLU A 106 2.40 -7.68 9.64
N LYS A 107 3.05 -7.20 10.69
CA LYS A 107 3.85 -8.03 11.60
C LYS A 107 2.99 -9.11 12.27
N ALA A 108 1.81 -8.73 12.79
CA ALA A 108 0.87 -9.68 13.41
C ALA A 108 0.31 -10.68 12.39
N TYR A 109 -0.02 -10.22 11.17
CA TYR A 109 -0.48 -11.08 10.07
C TYR A 109 0.58 -12.12 9.69
N ARG A 110 1.82 -11.70 9.48
CA ARG A 110 2.94 -12.61 9.15
C ARG A 110 3.24 -13.61 10.26
N ALA A 111 2.92 -13.26 11.51
CA ALA A 111 3.01 -14.15 12.66
C ALA A 111 1.77 -15.07 12.83
N GLY A 112 0.78 -15.00 11.93
CA GLY A 112 -0.46 -15.78 12.00
C GLY A 112 -1.39 -15.43 13.15
N LYS A 113 -1.26 -14.21 13.70
CA LYS A 113 -2.08 -13.75 14.84
C LYS A 113 -3.39 -13.10 14.41
N VAL A 114 -3.45 -12.59 13.18
CA VAL A 114 -4.61 -11.93 12.57
C VAL A 114 -4.72 -12.31 11.09
N ASP A 115 -5.93 -12.24 10.53
CA ASP A 115 -6.18 -12.55 9.12
C ASP A 115 -6.13 -11.32 8.20
N PHE A 116 -6.11 -10.12 8.76
CA PHE A 116 -6.00 -8.87 8.04
C PHE A 116 -4.56 -8.40 7.95
N CYS A 117 -4.02 -8.27 6.72
CA CYS A 117 -2.62 -7.92 6.51
C CYS A 117 -2.33 -6.45 6.78
N LYS A 118 -3.06 -5.56 6.12
CA LYS A 118 -3.01 -4.09 6.21
C LYS A 118 -3.98 -3.49 5.19
N PRO A 119 -4.30 -2.19 5.24
CA PRO A 119 -5.13 -1.54 4.23
C PRO A 119 -4.62 -1.83 2.82
N VAL A 120 -5.55 -2.03 1.89
CA VAL A 120 -5.20 -2.39 0.50
C VAL A 120 -4.38 -1.30 -0.16
N SER A 121 -4.61 -0.03 0.17
CA SER A 121 -3.83 1.11 -0.31
C SER A 121 -2.35 0.99 0.07
N CYS A 122 -2.05 0.60 1.33
CA CYS A 122 -0.69 0.33 1.79
C CYS A 122 -0.07 -0.89 1.08
N ALA A 123 -0.87 -1.94 0.87
CA ALA A 123 -0.39 -3.15 0.21
C ALA A 123 -0.09 -2.93 -1.28
N LEU A 124 -0.85 -2.06 -1.94
CA LEU A 124 -0.68 -1.70 -3.35
C LEU A 124 0.47 -0.72 -3.60
N TYR A 125 0.97 -0.02 -2.57
CA TYR A 125 2.01 0.98 -2.78
C TYR A 125 3.26 0.37 -3.46
N PRO A 126 3.80 0.97 -4.53
CA PRO A 126 3.63 2.33 -5.05
C PRO A 126 2.51 2.52 -6.09
N ILE A 127 1.61 1.59 -6.25
CA ILE A 127 0.41 1.81 -7.06
C ILE A 127 -0.62 2.57 -6.23
N ARG A 128 -1.19 3.63 -6.83
CA ARG A 128 -2.32 4.38 -6.30
C ARG A 128 -3.55 4.17 -7.17
N VAL A 129 -4.69 3.98 -6.51
CA VAL A 129 -5.99 3.83 -7.15
C VAL A 129 -6.83 5.05 -6.82
N GLY A 130 -7.22 5.81 -7.84
CA GLY A 130 -8.17 6.92 -7.71
C GLY A 130 -9.55 6.47 -8.17
N ASP A 131 -10.60 6.85 -7.44
CA ASP A 131 -11.99 6.62 -7.81
C ASP A 131 -12.57 7.88 -8.46
N TYR A 132 -13.11 7.73 -9.66
CA TYR A 132 -13.70 8.82 -10.44
C TYR A 132 -15.18 8.53 -10.78
N GLY A 133 -15.84 7.73 -9.95
CA GLY A 133 -17.23 7.33 -10.10
C GLY A 133 -17.42 6.24 -11.17
N PRO A 134 -17.50 6.60 -12.47
CA PRO A 134 -17.74 5.60 -13.51
C PRO A 134 -16.51 4.74 -13.83
N TYR A 135 -15.32 5.14 -13.40
CA TYR A 135 -14.08 4.37 -13.59
C TYR A 135 -13.09 4.60 -12.46
N LYS A 136 -12.19 3.64 -12.29
CA LYS A 136 -11.02 3.73 -11.41
C LYS A 136 -9.76 3.94 -12.22
N ALA A 137 -8.83 4.76 -11.72
CA ALA A 137 -7.53 4.98 -12.35
C ALA A 137 -6.42 4.35 -11.51
N VAL A 138 -5.62 3.48 -12.14
CA VAL A 138 -4.49 2.78 -11.52
C VAL A 138 -3.20 3.39 -12.03
N ASN A 139 -2.47 4.08 -11.15
CA ASN A 139 -1.27 4.82 -11.48
C ASN A 139 -0.07 4.39 -10.63
N TYR A 140 1.12 4.50 -11.21
CA TYR A 140 2.38 4.34 -10.48
C TYR A 140 2.79 5.68 -9.86
N HIS A 141 2.96 5.69 -8.54
CA HIS A 141 3.43 6.86 -7.80
C HIS A 141 4.95 6.84 -7.64
N ARG A 142 5.58 7.97 -7.99
CA ARG A 142 7.04 8.15 -7.85
C ARG A 142 7.34 8.95 -6.61
N TRP A 143 7.91 8.28 -5.61
CA TRP A 143 8.32 8.90 -4.36
C TRP A 143 9.81 8.63 -4.10
N SER A 144 10.53 9.65 -3.65
CA SER A 144 11.98 9.60 -3.44
C SER A 144 12.41 8.56 -2.39
N VAL A 145 11.57 8.29 -1.39
CA VAL A 145 11.80 7.27 -0.36
C VAL A 145 11.93 5.86 -0.93
N CYS A 146 11.36 5.60 -2.10
CA CYS A 146 11.40 4.29 -2.78
C CYS A 146 12.57 4.11 -3.76
N LYS A 147 13.55 5.01 -3.76
CA LYS A 147 14.70 4.94 -4.70
C LYS A 147 15.42 3.60 -4.67
N ALA A 148 15.64 3.04 -3.48
CA ALA A 148 16.29 1.72 -3.32
C ALA A 148 15.44 0.61 -3.93
N ALA A 149 14.12 0.62 -3.73
CA ALA A 149 13.19 -0.36 -4.28
C ALA A 149 13.15 -0.32 -5.83
N VAL A 150 13.23 0.89 -6.42
CA VAL A 150 13.32 1.04 -7.88
C VAL A 150 14.63 0.47 -8.43
N LEU A 151 15.75 0.72 -7.74
CA LEU A 151 17.06 0.18 -8.14
C LEU A 151 17.08 -1.35 -8.07
N LEU A 152 16.56 -1.91 -6.98
CA LEU A 152 16.47 -3.35 -6.79
C LEU A 152 15.53 -3.98 -7.82
N GLY A 153 14.35 -3.40 -8.06
CA GLY A 153 13.41 -3.87 -9.08
C GLY A 153 13.99 -3.85 -10.49
N LYS A 154 14.81 -2.86 -10.84
CA LYS A 154 15.55 -2.82 -12.10
C LYS A 154 16.59 -3.91 -12.19
N LYS A 155 17.36 -4.16 -11.13
CA LYS A 155 18.36 -5.23 -11.07
C LYS A 155 17.71 -6.59 -11.26
N GLU A 156 16.59 -6.86 -10.61
CA GLU A 156 15.84 -8.12 -10.69
C GLU A 156 14.91 -8.17 -11.92
N ASN A 157 14.87 -7.11 -12.73
CA ASN A 157 13.97 -6.97 -13.89
C ASN A 157 12.50 -7.28 -13.57
N LEU A 158 12.02 -6.87 -12.37
CA LEU A 158 10.69 -7.19 -11.86
C LEU A 158 9.72 -6.03 -12.09
N PRO A 159 8.74 -6.14 -13.02
CA PRO A 159 7.70 -5.12 -13.20
C PRO A 159 6.85 -4.95 -11.94
N VAL A 160 6.44 -3.72 -11.65
CA VAL A 160 5.68 -3.42 -10.43
C VAL A 160 4.36 -4.19 -10.34
N TYR A 161 3.66 -4.40 -11.45
CA TYR A 161 2.43 -5.20 -11.44
C TYR A 161 2.63 -6.66 -11.05
N LYS A 162 3.81 -7.24 -11.38
CA LYS A 162 4.17 -8.60 -10.95
C LYS A 162 4.55 -8.65 -9.48
N PHE A 163 5.30 -7.63 -9.00
CA PHE A 163 5.64 -7.51 -7.60
C PHE A 163 4.39 -7.38 -6.72
N LEU A 164 3.37 -6.66 -7.21
CA LEU A 164 2.12 -6.40 -6.51
C LEU A 164 0.97 -7.33 -6.91
N LYS A 165 1.27 -8.54 -7.41
CA LYS A 165 0.25 -9.51 -7.83
C LYS A 165 -0.82 -9.72 -6.78
N GLU A 166 -0.42 -10.14 -5.58
CA GLU A 166 -1.36 -10.44 -4.49
C GLU A 166 -2.24 -9.25 -4.08
N PRO A 167 -1.68 -8.04 -3.85
CA PRO A 167 -2.49 -6.85 -3.59
C PRO A 167 -3.44 -6.47 -4.73
N LEU A 168 -3.03 -6.63 -5.98
CA LEU A 168 -3.88 -6.35 -7.15
C LEU A 168 -5.04 -7.36 -7.25
N ILE A 169 -4.76 -8.65 -7.02
CA ILE A 169 -5.82 -9.67 -6.94
C ILE A 169 -6.77 -9.38 -5.78
N ARG A 170 -6.27 -9.01 -4.61
CA ARG A 170 -7.10 -8.63 -3.45
C ARG A 170 -8.02 -7.46 -3.78
N LYS A 171 -7.56 -6.48 -4.56
CA LYS A 171 -8.33 -5.27 -4.90
C LYS A 171 -9.32 -5.49 -6.05
N PHE A 172 -8.91 -6.19 -7.10
CA PHE A 172 -9.65 -6.26 -8.36
C PHE A 172 -10.12 -7.67 -8.73
N GLY A 173 -9.62 -8.70 -8.05
CA GLY A 173 -9.93 -10.10 -8.32
C GLY A 173 -8.98 -10.78 -9.29
N GLU A 174 -8.99 -12.13 -9.26
CA GLU A 174 -8.11 -12.96 -10.10
C GLU A 174 -8.37 -12.80 -11.59
N ALA A 175 -9.65 -12.70 -11.99
CA ALA A 175 -10.02 -12.54 -13.41
C ALA A 175 -9.45 -11.24 -13.99
N TRP A 176 -9.60 -10.13 -13.27
CA TRP A 176 -9.05 -8.84 -13.66
C TRP A 176 -7.52 -8.88 -13.77
N TYR A 177 -6.86 -9.55 -12.82
CA TYR A 177 -5.39 -9.68 -12.86
C TYR A 177 -4.93 -10.54 -14.05
N ALA A 178 -5.67 -11.59 -14.42
CA ALA A 178 -5.38 -12.38 -15.60
C ALA A 178 -5.47 -11.54 -16.89
N GLU A 179 -6.47 -10.66 -17.00
CA GLU A 179 -6.54 -9.72 -18.13
C GLU A 179 -5.40 -8.70 -18.14
N LEU A 180 -4.95 -8.24 -16.95
CA LEU A 180 -3.76 -7.39 -16.84
C LEU A 180 -2.51 -8.09 -17.38
N GLU A 181 -2.33 -9.39 -17.10
CA GLU A 181 -1.21 -10.18 -17.63
C GLU A 181 -1.28 -10.34 -19.15
N ILE A 182 -2.47 -10.59 -19.71
CA ILE A 182 -2.69 -10.64 -21.17
C ILE A 182 -2.34 -9.30 -21.82
N ALA A 183 -2.82 -8.20 -21.24
CA ALA A 183 -2.51 -6.86 -21.72
C ALA A 183 -0.99 -6.57 -21.69
N ALA A 184 -0.29 -7.01 -20.64
CA ALA A 184 1.15 -6.85 -20.52
C ALA A 184 1.91 -7.60 -21.63
N GLU A 185 1.52 -8.85 -21.94
CA GLU A 185 2.13 -9.61 -23.03
C GLU A 185 1.86 -8.97 -24.40
N GLU A 186 0.67 -8.47 -24.64
CA GLU A 186 0.35 -7.75 -25.87
C GLU A 186 1.16 -6.46 -26.04
N LEU A 187 1.30 -5.67 -24.97
CA LEU A 187 2.13 -4.46 -24.97
C LEU A 187 3.59 -4.79 -25.27
N LYS A 188 4.12 -5.87 -24.70
CA LYS A 188 5.48 -6.34 -24.95
C LYS A 188 5.67 -6.77 -26.40
N ASN A 189 4.74 -7.55 -26.95
CA ASN A 189 4.80 -8.01 -28.35
C ASN A 189 4.75 -6.84 -29.34
N ARG A 190 4.11 -5.73 -28.97
CA ARG A 190 4.08 -4.49 -29.75
C ARG A 190 5.28 -3.56 -29.51
N GLY A 191 6.20 -3.92 -28.62
CA GLY A 191 7.35 -3.08 -28.25
C GLY A 191 7.00 -1.79 -27.51
N LEU A 192 5.86 -1.78 -26.80
CA LEU A 192 5.36 -0.60 -26.06
C LEU A 192 5.85 -0.58 -24.60
N ILE A 193 6.32 -1.72 -24.09
CA ILE A 193 6.94 -1.87 -22.75
C ILE A 193 8.17 -2.75 -22.82
#